data_ebad0c8de25ce5542fd384f740087d7c
#
_entry.id   ebad0c8de25ce5542fd384f740087d7c
#
_cell.length_a   1.000
_cell.length_b   1.000
_cell.length_c   1.000
_cell.angle_alpha   90.00
_cell.angle_beta   90.00
_cell.angle_gamma   90.00
#
_symmetry.space_group_name_H-M   'P 1'
#
loop_
_entity.id
_entity.type
_entity.pdbx_description
1 polymer ?
#
loop_
_entity_poly.entity_id
_entity_poly.type
_entity_poly.pdbx_seq_one_letter_code
_entity_poly.pdbx_strand_id
1 'polypeptide(L)'
;MNKILLFAIGLAIFSSCTENKKSIIAFASDNPAERVVWERIRLADPATGQIPNNIRKKEMIFAKTLPKSTVISKANWKHRGPYNVGGRTRALAMDVQDENILFAGGASGGMFRSTDGGLSWAMTTSPNQLHNVTCVAQDTRIGHEDTWYFGSGELTGSSASGGEAYYGGNGIYKSVDGGLSWDSLAVTATNTNGFDSNFDFIWNVKTDPSNDSLDVVYAAVYSAIYRSENGGNSWTKVLGGGSAYYTNVEVTSTGVVYATLSSDGTDKGIWRSLDGQNWTNITDSLFTPVYGRIAIGVNPGDEDEVYFLAAETDGYGQHTDVFFNGETWTSLWKYNANTTAWNDISLNIPANQNSSFDNFNAQ
;
A
#
# COMPACT_ATOMS: atom_id res chain seq x y z
N MET A 1 -30.10 -82.16 -16.92
CA MET A 1 -30.17 -80.84 -17.60
C MET A 1 -30.44 -79.64 -16.66
N ASN A 2 -30.24 -79.79 -15.37
CA ASN A 2 -30.62 -78.69 -14.43
C ASN A 2 -29.47 -78.09 -13.58
N LYS A 3 -28.19 -78.35 -13.93
CA LYS A 3 -27.02 -77.78 -13.18
C LYS A 3 -26.30 -76.68 -13.94
N ILE A 4 -26.57 -76.43 -15.21
CA ILE A 4 -25.91 -75.42 -16.03
C ILE A 4 -26.70 -74.11 -15.97
N LEU A 5 -27.97 -74.08 -15.64
CA LEU A 5 -28.81 -72.90 -15.60
C LEU A 5 -28.63 -72.10 -14.32
N LEU A 6 -28.14 -72.70 -13.22
CA LEU A 6 -27.88 -72.01 -11.95
C LEU A 6 -26.52 -71.25 -11.93
N PHE A 7 -25.61 -71.65 -12.84
CA PHE A 7 -24.30 -70.98 -12.91
C PHE A 7 -24.35 -69.72 -13.78
N ALA A 8 -25.29 -69.61 -14.70
CA ALA A 8 -25.48 -68.45 -15.55
C ALA A 8 -26.17 -67.24 -14.80
N ILE A 9 -27.00 -67.55 -13.81
CA ILE A 9 -27.70 -66.51 -13.02
C ILE A 9 -26.79 -65.93 -11.92
N GLY A 10 -25.81 -66.70 -11.43
CA GLY A 10 -24.84 -66.22 -10.46
C GLY A 10 -23.81 -65.23 -11.02
N LEU A 11 -23.54 -65.25 -12.31
CA LEU A 11 -22.57 -64.40 -12.98
C LEU A 11 -23.16 -63.03 -13.39
N ALA A 12 -24.46 -62.86 -13.43
CA ALA A 12 -25.13 -61.62 -13.81
C ALA A 12 -25.33 -60.66 -12.65
N ILE A 13 -25.08 -61.08 -11.40
CA ILE A 13 -25.29 -60.23 -10.21
C ILE A 13 -24.00 -59.49 -9.80
N PHE A 14 -22.83 -59.88 -10.30
CA PHE A 14 -21.56 -59.19 -9.97
C PHE A 14 -21.13 -58.10 -10.94
N SER A 15 -21.95 -57.74 -11.94
CA SER A 15 -21.61 -56.76 -12.96
C SER A 15 -22.26 -55.39 -12.73
N SER A 16 -22.77 -55.08 -11.53
CA SER A 16 -23.52 -53.86 -11.27
C SER A 16 -22.89 -52.97 -10.17
N CYS A 17 -21.61 -53.10 -9.92
CA CYS A 17 -20.85 -52.04 -9.21
C CYS A 17 -19.98 -51.31 -10.23
N THR A 18 -20.58 -50.49 -11.07
CA THR A 18 -19.87 -49.36 -11.64
C THR A 18 -19.66 -48.39 -10.51
N GLU A 19 -18.43 -48.32 -10.01
CA GLU A 19 -18.00 -47.16 -9.24
C GLU A 19 -18.33 -45.91 -10.06
N ASN A 20 -19.32 -45.16 -9.59
CA ASN A 20 -19.46 -43.77 -9.98
C ASN A 20 -18.18 -43.09 -9.53
N LYS A 21 -17.16 -43.04 -10.40
CA LYS A 21 -16.10 -42.07 -10.27
C LYS A 21 -16.80 -40.72 -10.23
N LYS A 22 -17.01 -40.20 -9.01
CA LYS A 22 -17.26 -38.77 -8.82
C LYS A 22 -16.17 -38.11 -9.61
N SER A 23 -16.52 -37.50 -10.74
CA SER A 23 -15.63 -36.58 -11.40
C SER A 23 -15.27 -35.55 -10.32
N ILE A 24 -14.05 -35.62 -9.83
CA ILE A 24 -13.48 -34.52 -9.07
C ILE A 24 -13.52 -33.40 -10.09
N ILE A 25 -14.47 -32.48 -9.93
CA ILE A 25 -14.44 -31.21 -10.62
C ILE A 25 -13.13 -30.62 -10.14
N ALA A 26 -12.09 -30.71 -10.96
CA ALA A 26 -10.89 -29.94 -10.72
C ALA A 26 -11.37 -28.50 -10.73
N PHE A 27 -11.41 -27.89 -9.56
CA PHE A 27 -11.58 -26.44 -9.48
C PHE A 27 -10.47 -25.87 -10.36
N ALA A 28 -10.85 -25.21 -11.45
CA ALA A 28 -9.90 -24.45 -12.24
C ALA A 28 -9.18 -23.54 -11.24
N SER A 29 -7.86 -23.53 -11.27
CA SER A 29 -7.10 -22.61 -10.43
C SER A 29 -7.63 -21.21 -10.71
N ASP A 30 -7.99 -20.50 -9.66
CA ASP A 30 -8.42 -19.12 -9.77
C ASP A 30 -7.33 -18.34 -10.53
N ASN A 31 -7.72 -17.69 -11.61
CA ASN A 31 -6.79 -16.88 -12.40
C ASN A 31 -7.13 -15.40 -12.19
N PRO A 32 -6.40 -14.69 -11.34
CA PRO A 32 -6.65 -13.29 -11.05
C PRO A 32 -6.67 -12.42 -12.31
N ALA A 33 -5.88 -12.76 -13.33
CA ALA A 33 -5.87 -12.05 -14.60
C ALA A 33 -7.21 -12.13 -15.36
N GLU A 34 -7.92 -13.25 -15.28
CA GLU A 34 -9.25 -13.40 -15.90
C GLU A 34 -10.28 -12.51 -15.21
N ARG A 35 -10.18 -12.33 -13.89
CA ARG A 35 -11.03 -11.41 -13.16
C ARG A 35 -10.82 -9.97 -13.62
N VAL A 36 -9.58 -9.54 -13.77
CA VAL A 36 -9.25 -8.19 -14.26
C VAL A 36 -9.83 -7.97 -15.67
N VAL A 37 -9.69 -8.96 -16.57
CA VAL A 37 -10.27 -8.91 -17.91
C VAL A 37 -11.80 -8.83 -17.85
N TRP A 38 -12.44 -9.61 -16.99
CA TRP A 38 -13.89 -9.62 -16.82
C TRP A 38 -14.40 -8.28 -16.25
N GLU A 39 -13.74 -7.73 -15.24
CA GLU A 39 -14.08 -6.42 -14.69
C GLU A 39 -13.91 -5.32 -15.73
N ARG A 40 -12.82 -5.35 -16.50
CA ARG A 40 -12.58 -4.41 -17.58
C ARG A 40 -13.68 -4.46 -18.63
N ILE A 41 -14.08 -5.64 -19.07
CA ILE A 41 -15.17 -5.81 -20.06
C ILE A 41 -16.48 -5.21 -19.55
N ARG A 42 -16.77 -5.36 -18.26
CA ARG A 42 -18.00 -4.82 -17.65
C ARG A 42 -18.01 -3.32 -17.48
N LEU A 43 -16.84 -2.72 -17.27
CA LEU A 43 -16.69 -1.28 -17.00
C LEU A 43 -16.37 -0.47 -18.25
N ALA A 44 -15.88 -1.13 -19.31
CA ALA A 44 -15.51 -0.46 -20.55
C ALA A 44 -16.74 0.06 -21.31
N ASP A 45 -16.58 1.20 -21.92
CA ASP A 45 -17.52 1.71 -22.93
C ASP A 45 -17.52 0.75 -24.13
N PRO A 46 -18.68 0.18 -24.51
CA PRO A 46 -18.76 -0.76 -25.62
C PRO A 46 -18.27 -0.21 -26.96
N ALA A 47 -18.33 1.09 -27.16
CA ALA A 47 -17.90 1.72 -28.41
C ALA A 47 -16.38 1.88 -28.51
N THR A 48 -15.70 2.06 -27.39
CA THR A 48 -14.25 2.33 -27.35
C THR A 48 -13.44 1.17 -26.78
N GLY A 49 -14.06 0.25 -26.04
CA GLY A 49 -13.40 -0.82 -25.30
C GLY A 49 -12.53 -0.31 -24.16
N GLN A 50 -12.65 0.96 -23.78
CA GLN A 50 -11.88 1.58 -22.72
C GLN A 50 -12.78 1.96 -21.55
N ILE A 51 -12.24 1.88 -20.32
CA ILE A 51 -12.91 2.44 -19.15
C ILE A 51 -12.78 3.96 -19.23
N PRO A 52 -13.90 4.70 -19.30
CA PRO A 52 -13.83 6.16 -19.44
C PRO A 52 -13.17 6.82 -18.22
N ASN A 53 -12.34 7.81 -18.45
CA ASN A 53 -11.71 8.58 -17.39
C ASN A 53 -12.76 9.22 -16.48
N ASN A 54 -12.51 9.16 -15.17
CA ASN A 54 -13.41 9.67 -14.13
C ASN A 54 -14.84 9.09 -14.19
N ILE A 55 -14.99 7.86 -14.67
CA ILE A 55 -16.33 7.24 -14.82
C ILE A 55 -17.11 7.25 -13.51
N ARG A 56 -16.49 6.90 -12.39
CA ARG A 56 -17.15 6.90 -11.07
C ARG A 56 -17.68 8.29 -10.71
N LYS A 57 -16.90 9.34 -10.94
CA LYS A 57 -17.33 10.72 -10.70
C LYS A 57 -18.51 11.09 -11.57
N LYS A 58 -18.48 10.72 -12.86
CA LYS A 58 -19.56 10.94 -13.81
C LYS A 58 -20.84 10.20 -13.41
N GLU A 59 -20.72 8.94 -13.01
CA GLU A 59 -21.83 8.11 -12.52
C GLU A 59 -22.45 8.69 -11.25
N MET A 60 -21.64 9.15 -10.30
CA MET A 60 -22.12 9.79 -9.08
C MET A 60 -22.85 11.11 -9.37
N ILE A 61 -22.36 11.91 -10.33
CA ILE A 61 -23.05 13.12 -10.76
C ILE A 61 -24.39 12.74 -11.40
N PHE A 62 -24.40 11.75 -12.29
CA PHE A 62 -25.62 11.26 -12.94
C PHE A 62 -26.60 10.69 -11.91
N ALA A 63 -26.14 9.90 -10.94
CA ALA A 63 -26.99 9.35 -9.88
C ALA A 63 -27.72 10.44 -9.08
N LYS A 64 -27.13 11.63 -8.91
CA LYS A 64 -27.77 12.77 -8.25
C LYS A 64 -28.93 13.36 -9.08
N THR A 65 -28.95 13.15 -10.40
CA THR A 65 -30.02 13.62 -11.30
C THR A 65 -31.19 12.66 -11.40
N LEU A 66 -31.01 11.41 -10.92
CA LEU A 66 -32.10 10.42 -10.96
C LEU A 66 -33.25 10.81 -10.03
N PRO A 67 -34.49 10.51 -10.42
CA PRO A 67 -35.65 10.77 -9.58
C PRO A 67 -35.48 10.07 -8.22
N LYS A 68 -35.61 10.83 -7.14
CA LYS A 68 -35.63 10.26 -5.80
C LYS A 68 -37.05 9.79 -5.48
N SER A 69 -37.18 8.59 -4.97
CA SER A 69 -38.47 8.11 -4.48
C SER A 69 -38.97 9.02 -3.35
N THR A 70 -40.15 9.56 -3.50
CA THR A 70 -40.84 10.29 -2.45
C THR A 70 -41.50 9.37 -1.42
N VAL A 71 -41.53 8.07 -1.73
CA VAL A 71 -42.01 7.06 -0.78
C VAL A 71 -40.91 6.85 0.25
N ILE A 72 -41.15 7.22 1.49
CA ILE A 72 -40.27 6.88 2.61
C ILE A 72 -40.16 5.36 2.61
N SER A 73 -39.04 4.84 2.11
CA SER A 73 -38.78 3.43 2.16
C SER A 73 -38.74 3.00 3.62
N LYS A 74 -39.70 2.14 4.01
CA LYS A 74 -39.68 1.49 5.32
C LYS A 74 -38.57 0.46 5.43
N ALA A 75 -37.74 0.29 4.38
CA ALA A 75 -36.59 -0.55 4.40
C ALA A 75 -35.49 0.07 5.28
N ASN A 76 -35.38 -0.42 6.48
CA ASN A 76 -34.28 -0.08 7.38
C ASN A 76 -33.08 -0.95 7.03
N TRP A 77 -32.22 -0.46 6.16
CA TRP A 77 -30.99 -1.12 5.81
C TRP A 77 -30.06 -1.14 7.01
N LYS A 78 -29.77 -2.33 7.53
CA LYS A 78 -28.77 -2.54 8.57
C LYS A 78 -27.59 -3.28 7.98
N HIS A 79 -26.40 -2.79 8.27
CA HIS A 79 -25.18 -3.55 7.97
C HIS A 79 -25.22 -4.86 8.76
N ARG A 80 -25.09 -5.98 8.06
CA ARG A 80 -25.14 -7.34 8.63
C ARG A 80 -23.80 -8.01 8.74
N GLY A 81 -22.75 -7.30 8.44
CA GLY A 81 -21.40 -7.84 8.41
C GLY A 81 -21.02 -8.43 7.04
N PRO A 82 -19.95 -9.21 6.99
CA PRO A 82 -19.20 -9.69 8.16
C PRO A 82 -18.49 -8.56 8.93
N TYR A 83 -18.47 -8.66 10.26
CA TYR A 83 -17.79 -7.66 11.12
C TYR A 83 -16.39 -8.11 11.55
N ASN A 84 -16.05 -9.37 11.27
CA ASN A 84 -14.80 -10.03 11.64
C ASN A 84 -13.92 -10.37 10.44
N VAL A 85 -14.22 -9.81 9.28
CA VAL A 85 -13.34 -9.87 8.10
C VAL A 85 -12.58 -8.55 8.06
N GLY A 86 -11.27 -8.63 8.34
CA GLY A 86 -10.37 -7.49 8.30
C GLY A 86 -10.13 -7.02 6.86
N GLY A 87 -9.81 -5.75 6.71
CA GLY A 87 -9.20 -5.19 5.52
C GLY A 87 -7.70 -4.98 5.75
N ARG A 88 -6.96 -4.71 4.69
CA ARG A 88 -5.55 -4.37 4.79
C ARG A 88 -5.41 -2.87 5.04
N THR A 89 -4.86 -2.52 6.22
CA THR A 89 -4.51 -1.14 6.58
C THR A 89 -3.07 -0.87 6.15
N ARG A 90 -2.86 0.19 5.40
CA ARG A 90 -1.55 0.60 4.88
C ARG A 90 -1.01 1.85 5.56
N ALA A 91 -1.89 2.71 6.05
CA ALA A 91 -1.54 3.96 6.71
C ALA A 91 -2.14 4.01 8.10
N LEU A 92 -1.33 4.43 9.07
CA LEU A 92 -1.75 4.65 10.44
C LEU A 92 -1.03 5.90 10.96
N ALA A 93 -1.76 6.81 11.58
CA ALA A 93 -1.20 7.97 12.25
C ALA A 93 -2.03 8.34 13.48
N MET A 94 -1.36 8.97 14.42
CA MET A 94 -1.95 9.57 15.61
C MET A 94 -1.70 11.07 15.55
N ASP A 95 -2.69 11.86 15.94
CA ASP A 95 -2.57 13.31 16.01
C ASP A 95 -1.57 13.72 17.09
N VAL A 96 -0.73 14.71 16.79
CA VAL A 96 0.31 15.15 17.71
C VAL A 96 -0.22 15.94 18.90
N GLN A 97 -1.45 16.47 18.83
CA GLN A 97 -2.08 17.25 19.89
C GLN A 97 -3.06 16.43 20.73
N ASP A 98 -3.71 15.40 20.12
CA ASP A 98 -4.71 14.58 20.82
C ASP A 98 -4.54 13.09 20.44
N GLU A 99 -4.01 12.30 21.36
CA GLU A 99 -3.80 10.86 21.19
C GLU A 99 -5.08 10.04 20.93
N ASN A 100 -6.25 10.62 21.18
CA ASN A 100 -7.53 9.99 20.86
C ASN A 100 -7.90 10.13 19.37
N ILE A 101 -7.25 11.04 18.66
CA ILE A 101 -7.45 11.22 17.22
C ILE A 101 -6.49 10.32 16.47
N LEU A 102 -7.05 9.32 15.80
CA LEU A 102 -6.30 8.35 15.00
C LEU A 102 -6.80 8.34 13.57
N PHE A 103 -5.88 8.08 12.65
CA PHE A 103 -6.17 7.87 11.23
C PHE A 103 -5.76 6.46 10.80
N ALA A 104 -6.63 5.79 10.06
CA ALA A 104 -6.35 4.49 9.45
C ALA A 104 -6.74 4.51 7.97
N GLY A 105 -5.74 4.34 7.11
CA GLY A 105 -5.91 4.30 5.66
C GLY A 105 -5.97 2.86 5.15
N GLY A 106 -7.08 2.50 4.54
CA GLY A 106 -7.28 1.19 3.93
C GLY A 106 -6.72 1.12 2.52
N ALA A 107 -6.13 -0.01 2.14
CA ALA A 107 -5.61 -0.23 0.78
C ALA A 107 -6.68 -0.07 -0.31
N SER A 108 -7.96 -0.26 0.03
CA SER A 108 -9.11 -0.09 -0.86
C SER A 108 -10.37 0.41 -0.12
N GLY A 109 -10.23 0.80 1.16
CA GLY A 109 -11.36 1.18 2.02
C GLY A 109 -11.52 2.68 2.26
N GLY A 110 -10.54 3.48 1.85
CA GLY A 110 -10.50 4.92 2.13
C GLY A 110 -9.82 5.27 3.46
N MET A 111 -9.90 6.54 3.84
CA MET A 111 -9.39 7.06 5.09
C MET A 111 -10.47 7.01 6.17
N PHE A 112 -10.12 6.46 7.31
CA PHE A 112 -10.94 6.43 8.51
C PHE A 112 -10.31 7.27 9.61
N ARG A 113 -11.13 7.95 10.38
CA ARG A 113 -10.73 8.78 11.53
C ARG A 113 -11.46 8.32 12.77
N SER A 114 -10.74 8.15 13.87
CA SER A 114 -11.27 7.98 15.22
C SER A 114 -11.08 9.26 16.02
N THR A 115 -11.92 9.47 17.05
CA THR A 115 -11.81 10.54 18.04
C THR A 115 -11.92 10.02 19.47
N ASP A 116 -11.82 8.71 19.63
CA ASP A 116 -12.02 8.01 20.89
C ASP A 116 -10.98 6.91 21.13
N GLY A 117 -9.75 7.14 20.65
CA GLY A 117 -8.64 6.20 20.80
C GLY A 117 -8.82 4.89 20.02
N GLY A 118 -9.56 4.92 18.92
CA GLY A 118 -9.79 3.75 18.06
C GLY A 118 -10.97 2.89 18.43
N LEU A 119 -11.79 3.30 19.40
CA LEU A 119 -13.00 2.55 19.78
C LEU A 119 -14.10 2.62 18.70
N SER A 120 -14.18 3.75 18.00
CA SER A 120 -15.06 3.90 16.85
C SER A 120 -14.35 4.65 15.70
N TRP A 121 -14.81 4.40 14.47
CA TRP A 121 -14.19 4.91 13.26
C TRP A 121 -15.23 5.46 12.29
N ALA A 122 -14.97 6.62 11.74
CA ALA A 122 -15.76 7.23 10.68
C ALA A 122 -14.92 7.38 9.40
N MET A 123 -15.48 7.01 8.25
CA MET A 123 -14.82 7.24 6.97
C MET A 123 -14.88 8.72 6.60
N THR A 124 -13.73 9.31 6.29
CA THR A 124 -13.62 10.74 5.93
C THR A 124 -13.39 10.98 4.43
N THR A 125 -12.95 9.96 3.67
CA THR A 125 -12.95 10.05 2.21
C THR A 125 -14.38 10.00 1.68
N SER A 126 -14.69 10.90 0.75
CA SER A 126 -16.02 10.95 0.15
C SER A 126 -16.19 9.88 -0.94
N PRO A 127 -17.43 9.43 -1.25
CA PRO A 127 -17.67 8.34 -2.21
C PRO A 127 -17.15 8.58 -3.63
N ASN A 128 -16.89 9.83 -4.01
CA ASN A 128 -16.36 10.21 -5.31
C ASN A 128 -14.84 10.38 -5.34
N GLN A 129 -14.16 10.10 -4.23
CA GLN A 129 -12.70 10.07 -4.15
C GLN A 129 -12.17 8.65 -4.30
N LEU A 130 -10.87 8.52 -4.58
CA LEU A 130 -10.20 7.23 -4.51
C LEU A 130 -10.13 6.75 -3.07
N HIS A 131 -10.36 5.45 -2.88
CA HIS A 131 -10.37 4.82 -1.57
C HIS A 131 -9.12 3.96 -1.31
N ASN A 132 -8.06 4.13 -2.07
CA ASN A 132 -6.78 3.49 -1.81
C ASN A 132 -5.83 4.47 -1.12
N VAL A 133 -5.56 4.23 0.14
CA VAL A 133 -4.67 5.06 0.96
C VAL A 133 -3.42 4.25 1.27
N THR A 134 -2.25 4.78 0.92
CA THR A 134 -0.96 4.10 1.09
C THR A 134 -0.11 4.65 2.22
N CYS A 135 -0.25 5.94 2.51
CA CYS A 135 0.46 6.63 3.57
C CYS A 135 -0.34 7.83 4.07
N VAL A 136 0.00 8.33 5.25
CA VAL A 136 -0.61 9.52 5.85
C VAL A 136 0.46 10.30 6.64
N ALA A 137 0.42 11.62 6.58
CA ALA A 137 1.32 12.51 7.30
C ALA A 137 0.57 13.75 7.82
N GLN A 138 0.93 14.18 9.02
CA GLN A 138 0.47 15.43 9.62
C GLN A 138 1.55 16.50 9.47
N ASP A 139 1.15 17.75 9.30
CA ASP A 139 2.04 18.88 9.52
C ASP A 139 2.10 19.15 11.02
N THR A 140 3.22 18.81 11.63
CA THR A 140 3.37 18.85 13.10
C THR A 140 3.83 20.21 13.63
N ARG A 141 3.97 21.21 12.74
CA ARG A 141 4.33 22.58 13.14
C ARG A 141 3.21 23.25 13.91
N ILE A 142 3.56 24.03 14.92
CA ILE A 142 2.58 24.77 15.74
C ILE A 142 1.70 25.67 14.87
N GLY A 143 0.39 25.48 14.96
CA GLY A 143 -0.62 26.20 14.17
C GLY A 143 -0.90 25.63 12.79
N HIS A 144 -0.27 24.52 12.41
CA HIS A 144 -0.49 23.78 11.15
C HIS A 144 -1.03 22.37 11.36
N GLU A 145 -1.28 21.94 12.58
CA GLU A 145 -1.59 20.57 12.97
C GLU A 145 -2.91 20.03 12.36
N ASP A 146 -3.80 20.92 11.94
CA ASP A 146 -5.00 20.57 11.18
C ASP A 146 -4.70 20.18 9.72
N THR A 147 -3.44 20.36 9.27
CA THR A 147 -3.03 20.02 7.91
C THR A 147 -2.51 18.59 7.83
N TRP A 148 -3.16 17.81 7.00
CA TRP A 148 -2.83 16.41 6.77
C TRP A 148 -2.69 16.10 5.29
N TYR A 149 -1.90 15.10 4.97
CA TYR A 149 -1.72 14.59 3.62
C TYR A 149 -1.88 13.09 3.59
N PHE A 150 -2.48 12.54 2.55
CA PHE A 150 -2.35 11.12 2.25
C PHE A 150 -2.00 10.87 0.79
N GLY A 151 -1.21 9.81 0.57
CA GLY A 151 -0.88 9.31 -0.75
C GLY A 151 -1.81 8.21 -1.21
N SER A 152 -1.98 8.08 -2.52
CA SER A 152 -2.77 7.03 -3.14
C SER A 152 -1.95 6.18 -4.10
N GLY A 153 -2.48 5.01 -4.46
CA GLY A 153 -1.87 4.11 -5.44
C GLY A 153 -0.91 3.11 -4.84
N GLU A 154 -1.26 1.83 -4.93
CA GLU A 154 -0.43 0.73 -4.51
C GLU A 154 0.06 -0.04 -5.74
N LEU A 155 1.36 0.06 -6.04
CA LEU A 155 1.96 -0.62 -7.18
C LEU A 155 2.06 -2.13 -6.96
N THR A 156 2.43 -2.52 -5.75
CA THR A 156 2.58 -3.91 -5.36
C THR A 156 1.97 -4.11 -3.98
N GLY A 157 1.08 -5.07 -3.88
CA GLY A 157 0.46 -5.47 -2.62
C GLY A 157 0.13 -6.95 -2.65
N SER A 158 0.06 -7.59 -1.48
CA SER A 158 -0.39 -8.97 -1.38
C SER A 158 -1.91 -9.04 -1.33
N SER A 159 -2.50 -9.98 -2.05
CA SER A 159 -3.92 -10.32 -1.93
C SER A 159 -4.07 -11.80 -1.59
N ALA A 160 -5.22 -12.16 -1.01
CA ALA A 160 -5.53 -13.55 -0.66
C ALA A 160 -5.57 -14.50 -1.87
N SER A 161 -5.67 -13.99 -3.08
CA SER A 161 -5.64 -14.76 -4.32
C SER A 161 -4.24 -14.99 -4.89
N GLY A 162 -3.18 -14.61 -4.16
CA GLY A 162 -1.81 -14.93 -4.55
C GLY A 162 -1.28 -14.21 -5.78
N GLY A 163 -1.97 -13.18 -6.25
CA GLY A 163 -1.52 -12.31 -7.33
C GLY A 163 -1.12 -10.94 -6.78
N GLU A 164 -0.30 -10.23 -7.51
CA GLU A 164 0.01 -8.84 -7.19
C GLU A 164 -1.26 -8.01 -7.16
N ALA A 165 -1.57 -7.43 -6.00
CA ALA A 165 -2.66 -6.48 -5.88
C ALA A 165 -2.16 -5.13 -6.39
N TYR A 166 -2.74 -4.68 -7.48
CA TYR A 166 -2.46 -3.41 -8.10
C TYR A 166 -3.65 -2.47 -7.94
N TYR A 167 -3.43 -1.31 -7.35
CA TYR A 167 -4.43 -0.27 -7.23
C TYR A 167 -3.87 1.05 -7.74
N GLY A 168 -4.24 1.46 -8.96
CA GLY A 168 -3.85 2.75 -9.50
C GLY A 168 -4.33 3.90 -8.61
N GLY A 169 -3.41 4.81 -8.30
CA GLY A 169 -3.66 6.01 -7.53
C GLY A 169 -4.11 7.19 -8.40
N ASN A 170 -4.27 8.32 -7.76
CA ASN A 170 -4.54 9.59 -8.41
C ASN A 170 -3.95 10.74 -7.58
N GLY A 171 -2.66 10.61 -7.27
CA GLY A 171 -1.92 11.64 -6.58
C GLY A 171 -2.13 11.70 -5.06
N ILE A 172 -1.87 12.86 -4.54
CA ILE A 172 -1.91 13.20 -3.11
C ILE A 172 -3.20 13.95 -2.80
N TYR A 173 -3.74 13.68 -1.63
CA TYR A 173 -4.88 14.38 -1.05
C TYR A 173 -4.42 15.18 0.17
N LYS A 174 -4.99 16.36 0.34
CA LYS A 174 -4.72 17.26 1.47
C LYS A 174 -6.00 17.55 2.24
N SER A 175 -5.90 17.58 3.56
CA SER A 175 -6.88 18.14 4.47
C SER A 175 -6.30 19.39 5.14
N VAL A 176 -7.15 20.32 5.50
CA VAL A 176 -6.83 21.52 6.31
C VAL A 176 -7.82 21.69 7.46
N ASP A 177 -8.56 20.64 7.79
CA ASP A 177 -9.63 20.62 8.78
C ASP A 177 -9.49 19.45 9.76
N GLY A 178 -8.26 19.04 10.04
CA GLY A 178 -8.00 17.92 10.95
C GLY A 178 -8.43 16.56 10.39
N GLY A 179 -8.40 16.40 9.05
CA GLY A 179 -8.73 15.14 8.37
C GLY A 179 -10.22 14.83 8.30
N LEU A 180 -11.09 15.82 8.50
CA LEU A 180 -12.54 15.66 8.35
C LEU A 180 -12.96 15.62 6.87
N SER A 181 -12.24 16.34 6.02
CA SER A 181 -12.43 16.29 4.57
C SER A 181 -11.09 16.35 3.84
N TRP A 182 -11.09 15.94 2.58
CA TRP A 182 -9.89 15.79 1.77
C TRP A 182 -10.09 16.35 0.38
N ASP A 183 -9.13 17.15 -0.09
CA ASP A 183 -9.07 17.68 -1.44
C ASP A 183 -7.90 17.05 -2.22
N SER A 184 -8.15 16.67 -3.46
CA SER A 184 -7.09 16.19 -4.36
C SER A 184 -6.19 17.35 -4.77
N LEU A 185 -4.88 17.17 -4.62
CA LEU A 185 -3.88 18.10 -5.16
C LEU A 185 -3.80 17.92 -6.68
N ALA A 186 -4.48 18.79 -7.42
CA ALA A 186 -4.69 18.66 -8.87
C ALA A 186 -3.40 18.53 -9.68
N VAL A 187 -2.28 19.07 -9.19
CA VAL A 187 -0.96 18.99 -9.85
C VAL A 187 -0.33 17.60 -9.77
N THR A 188 -0.84 16.72 -8.89
CA THR A 188 -0.39 15.33 -8.75
C THR A 188 -1.37 14.33 -9.35
N ALA A 189 -2.55 14.77 -9.77
CA ALA A 189 -3.65 13.93 -10.24
C ALA A 189 -3.81 14.03 -11.76
N THR A 190 -3.67 12.93 -12.48
CA THR A 190 -3.90 12.87 -13.95
C THR A 190 -5.34 12.56 -14.29
N ASN A 191 -6.09 11.96 -13.35
CA ASN A 191 -7.47 11.52 -13.53
C ASN A 191 -7.63 10.50 -14.67
N THR A 192 -6.62 9.72 -14.96
CA THR A 192 -6.64 8.62 -15.91
C THR A 192 -6.79 7.28 -15.18
N ASN A 193 -7.04 6.21 -15.93
CA ASN A 193 -7.15 4.86 -15.39
C ASN A 193 -5.88 4.03 -15.64
N GLY A 194 -4.83 4.65 -16.16
CA GLY A 194 -3.56 4.00 -16.47
C GLY A 194 -2.42 4.58 -15.66
N PHE A 195 -1.26 3.91 -15.72
CA PHE A 195 -0.02 4.45 -15.18
C PHE A 195 0.55 5.46 -16.18
N ASP A 196 0.44 6.74 -15.87
CA ASP A 196 0.94 7.85 -16.70
C ASP A 196 1.64 8.95 -15.91
N SER A 197 1.72 8.78 -14.57
CA SER A 197 2.44 9.67 -13.66
C SER A 197 3.13 8.90 -12.56
N ASN A 198 4.29 9.36 -12.13
CA ASN A 198 4.94 8.80 -10.94
C ASN A 198 4.07 8.93 -9.67
N PHE A 199 3.17 9.92 -9.65
CA PHE A 199 2.22 10.13 -8.55
C PHE A 199 1.03 9.15 -8.56
N ASP A 200 0.96 8.24 -9.53
CA ASP A 200 -0.03 7.15 -9.50
C ASP A 200 0.32 6.08 -8.45
N PHE A 201 1.56 6.11 -7.93
CA PHE A 201 2.00 5.21 -6.86
C PHE A 201 2.84 5.97 -5.84
N ILE A 202 2.28 6.16 -4.66
CA ILE A 202 2.90 6.92 -3.57
C ILE A 202 3.19 5.98 -2.42
N TRP A 203 4.46 5.83 -2.09
CA TRP A 203 4.92 4.99 -1.00
C TRP A 203 4.89 5.68 0.34
N ASN A 204 5.28 6.96 0.38
CA ASN A 204 5.30 7.74 1.60
C ASN A 204 5.16 9.24 1.32
N VAL A 205 4.61 9.96 2.27
CA VAL A 205 4.55 11.44 2.30
C VAL A 205 5.02 11.89 3.68
N LYS A 206 5.86 12.93 3.72
CA LYS A 206 6.35 13.55 4.97
C LYS A 206 6.34 15.05 4.85
N THR A 207 6.04 15.72 5.94
CA THR A 207 6.16 17.15 6.11
C THR A 207 7.51 17.47 6.75
N ASP A 208 8.00 18.68 6.55
CA ASP A 208 9.23 19.16 7.20
C ASP A 208 8.85 20.02 8.42
N PRO A 209 9.03 19.52 9.64
CA PRO A 209 8.67 20.25 10.85
C PRO A 209 9.66 21.38 11.19
N SER A 210 10.83 21.44 10.56
CA SER A 210 11.87 22.41 10.85
C SER A 210 11.70 23.75 10.15
N ASN A 211 10.84 23.81 9.13
CA ASN A 211 10.72 24.99 8.29
C ASN A 211 9.50 25.82 8.64
N ASP A 212 9.71 26.92 9.37
CA ASP A 212 8.63 27.84 9.78
C ASP A 212 8.16 28.81 8.67
N SER A 213 8.86 28.85 7.54
CA SER A 213 8.62 29.83 6.49
C SER A 213 7.95 29.27 5.25
N LEU A 214 8.14 27.97 4.98
CA LEU A 214 7.63 27.28 3.82
C LEU A 214 6.86 26.04 4.25
N ASP A 215 5.81 25.73 3.52
CA ASP A 215 5.05 24.49 3.70
C ASP A 215 5.72 23.35 2.93
N VAL A 216 6.83 22.87 3.48
CA VAL A 216 7.65 21.84 2.82
C VAL A 216 7.03 20.45 3.01
N VAL A 217 6.85 19.77 1.89
CA VAL A 217 6.33 18.40 1.85
C VAL A 217 7.17 17.55 0.91
N TYR A 218 7.51 16.35 1.32
CA TYR A 218 8.20 15.34 0.51
C TYR A 218 7.25 14.21 0.15
N ALA A 219 7.37 13.72 -1.08
CA ALA A 219 6.65 12.55 -1.55
C ALA A 219 7.62 11.53 -2.15
N ALA A 220 7.66 10.34 -1.58
CA ALA A 220 8.31 9.17 -2.14
C ALA A 220 7.29 8.49 -3.06
N VAL A 221 7.51 8.61 -4.36
CA VAL A 221 6.63 8.09 -5.40
C VAL A 221 7.37 7.03 -6.22
N TYR A 222 6.70 6.41 -7.18
CA TYR A 222 7.39 5.52 -8.11
C TYR A 222 8.63 6.22 -8.70
N SER A 223 9.78 5.59 -8.58
CA SER A 223 11.09 5.97 -9.11
C SER A 223 11.73 7.28 -8.61
N ALA A 224 11.11 8.06 -7.76
CA ALA A 224 11.65 9.36 -7.38
C ALA A 224 11.15 9.89 -6.03
N ILE A 225 11.91 10.85 -5.50
CA ILE A 225 11.48 11.72 -4.40
C ILE A 225 11.17 13.11 -4.97
N TYR A 226 10.01 13.60 -4.67
CA TYR A 226 9.59 14.95 -4.99
C TYR A 226 9.50 15.80 -3.73
N ARG A 227 9.77 17.10 -3.89
CA ARG A 227 9.67 18.10 -2.84
C ARG A 227 8.76 19.25 -3.28
N SER A 228 7.86 19.65 -2.42
CA SER A 228 7.06 20.87 -2.53
C SER A 228 7.52 21.88 -1.48
N GLU A 229 7.46 23.16 -1.80
CA GLU A 229 7.74 24.28 -0.86
C GLU A 229 6.47 25.08 -0.50
N ASN A 230 5.33 24.68 -1.02
CA ASN A 230 4.08 25.42 -0.94
C ASN A 230 2.86 24.52 -0.64
N GLY A 231 3.06 23.55 0.24
CA GLY A 231 1.99 22.69 0.74
C GLY A 231 1.36 21.80 -0.34
N GLY A 232 2.14 21.41 -1.36
CA GLY A 232 1.71 20.50 -2.42
C GLY A 232 1.14 21.20 -3.67
N ASN A 233 1.17 22.54 -3.75
CA ASN A 233 0.66 23.26 -4.93
C ASN A 233 1.60 23.17 -6.14
N SER A 234 2.88 22.88 -5.93
CA SER A 234 3.85 22.54 -6.97
C SER A 234 4.90 21.56 -6.43
N TRP A 235 5.51 20.78 -7.31
CA TRP A 235 6.45 19.75 -6.95
C TRP A 235 7.68 19.76 -7.86
N THR A 236 8.84 19.61 -7.25
CA THR A 236 10.13 19.47 -7.95
C THR A 236 10.71 18.10 -7.62
N LYS A 237 11.14 17.37 -8.63
CA LYS A 237 11.88 16.14 -8.42
C LYS A 237 13.27 16.47 -7.88
N VAL A 238 13.62 15.96 -6.71
CA VAL A 238 14.88 16.26 -6.00
C VAL A 238 15.84 15.08 -5.96
N LEU A 239 15.34 13.85 -6.11
CA LEU A 239 16.18 12.64 -6.15
C LEU A 239 15.48 11.58 -7.02
N GLY A 240 16.29 10.74 -7.68
CA GLY A 240 15.80 9.61 -8.43
C GLY A 240 15.56 9.92 -9.90
N GLY A 241 15.21 8.89 -10.60
CA GLY A 241 15.00 8.79 -12.05
C GLY A 241 15.25 7.37 -12.46
N GLY A 242 14.59 6.91 -13.50
CA GLY A 242 14.68 5.50 -13.91
C GLY A 242 13.49 4.69 -13.40
N SER A 243 13.70 3.51 -12.83
CA SER A 243 12.65 2.53 -12.58
C SER A 243 12.63 1.95 -11.17
N ALA A 244 13.11 2.68 -10.16
CA ALA A 244 13.06 2.21 -8.78
C ALA A 244 11.61 1.93 -8.35
N TYR A 245 11.30 0.66 -8.11
CA TYR A 245 9.95 0.23 -7.74
C TYR A 245 9.53 0.79 -6.38
N TYR A 246 10.47 0.77 -5.43
CA TYR A 246 10.22 1.20 -4.06
C TYR A 246 11.07 2.41 -3.73
N THR A 247 10.43 3.40 -3.16
CA THR A 247 11.08 4.59 -2.61
C THR A 247 10.56 4.83 -1.19
N ASN A 248 11.35 5.49 -0.37
CA ASN A 248 10.91 5.96 0.94
C ASN A 248 11.56 7.29 1.28
N VAL A 249 10.95 8.07 2.16
CA VAL A 249 11.47 9.35 2.66
C VAL A 249 11.11 9.51 4.12
N GLU A 250 12.04 10.03 4.91
CA GLU A 250 11.86 10.39 6.31
C GLU A 250 12.52 11.73 6.58
N VAL A 251 11.91 12.55 7.44
CA VAL A 251 12.39 13.88 7.79
C VAL A 251 12.53 13.96 9.30
N THR A 252 13.69 14.41 9.76
CA THR A 252 13.95 14.64 11.19
C THR A 252 13.30 15.93 11.68
N SER A 253 13.21 16.13 12.99
CA SER A 253 12.72 17.38 13.58
C SER A 253 13.58 18.58 13.22
N THR A 254 14.83 18.36 12.83
CA THR A 254 15.80 19.40 12.43
C THR A 254 15.87 19.61 10.91
N GLY A 255 15.02 18.92 10.12
CA GLY A 255 14.94 19.06 8.67
C GLY A 255 15.98 18.26 7.88
N VAL A 256 16.71 17.36 8.52
CA VAL A 256 17.56 16.40 7.81
C VAL A 256 16.66 15.36 7.16
N VAL A 257 16.88 15.09 5.87
CA VAL A 257 16.06 14.20 5.07
C VAL A 257 16.84 12.95 4.71
N TYR A 258 16.24 11.81 4.94
CA TYR A 258 16.71 10.51 4.48
C TYR A 258 15.78 9.98 3.41
N ALA A 259 16.36 9.38 2.38
CA ALA A 259 15.59 8.72 1.31
C ALA A 259 16.20 7.39 0.91
N THR A 260 15.36 6.48 0.44
CA THR A 260 15.80 5.18 -0.10
C THR A 260 15.14 4.92 -1.44
N LEU A 261 15.91 4.33 -2.34
CA LEU A 261 15.47 3.87 -3.65
C LEU A 261 15.94 2.43 -3.86
N SER A 262 15.05 1.55 -4.29
CA SER A 262 15.31 0.12 -4.49
C SER A 262 16.38 -0.15 -5.53
N SER A 263 16.98 -1.35 -5.47
CA SER A 263 18.16 -1.73 -6.24
C SER A 263 17.94 -1.87 -7.75
N ASP A 264 16.69 -1.93 -8.18
CA ASP A 264 16.27 -1.98 -9.59
C ASP A 264 16.31 -0.61 -10.29
N GLY A 265 16.45 0.49 -9.51
CA GLY A 265 16.57 1.84 -10.03
C GLY A 265 17.99 2.27 -10.41
N THR A 266 18.10 3.35 -11.17
CA THR A 266 19.38 3.96 -11.55
C THR A 266 20.04 4.63 -10.36
N ASP A 267 19.29 5.43 -9.60
CA ASP A 267 19.75 6.14 -8.40
C ASP A 267 19.41 5.34 -7.14
N LYS A 268 19.85 4.09 -7.12
CA LYS A 268 19.61 3.18 -5.99
C LYS A 268 20.40 3.55 -4.75
N GLY A 269 19.94 3.09 -3.58
CA GLY A 269 20.67 3.20 -2.32
C GLY A 269 19.97 4.01 -1.27
N ILE A 270 20.75 4.37 -0.27
CA ILE A 270 20.35 5.16 0.89
C ILE A 270 20.99 6.54 0.76
N TRP A 271 20.17 7.56 0.87
CA TRP A 271 20.55 8.93 0.60
C TRP A 271 20.23 9.81 1.79
N ARG A 272 21.07 10.82 2.00
CA ARG A 272 20.89 11.85 3.04
C ARG A 272 21.01 13.24 2.43
N SER A 273 20.17 14.17 2.88
CA SER A 273 20.22 15.59 2.53
C SER A 273 20.06 16.45 3.77
N LEU A 274 20.78 17.57 3.82
CA LEU A 274 20.66 18.56 4.89
C LEU A 274 19.69 19.70 4.53
N ASP A 275 19.31 19.82 3.27
CA ASP A 275 18.50 20.90 2.73
C ASP A 275 17.33 20.41 1.86
N GLY A 276 17.20 19.08 1.71
CA GLY A 276 16.18 18.45 0.89
C GLY A 276 16.35 18.62 -0.62
N GLN A 277 17.46 19.21 -1.08
CA GLN A 277 17.75 19.48 -2.49
C GLN A 277 19.07 18.84 -2.93
N ASN A 278 20.09 18.91 -2.09
CA ASN A 278 21.40 18.33 -2.35
C ASN A 278 21.55 17.02 -1.61
N TRP A 279 21.78 15.93 -2.35
CA TRP A 279 21.75 14.57 -1.81
C TRP A 279 23.12 13.92 -1.84
N THR A 280 23.46 13.24 -0.76
CA THR A 280 24.68 12.43 -0.63
C THR A 280 24.25 10.97 -0.49
N ASN A 281 24.79 10.08 -1.33
CA ASN A 281 24.62 8.65 -1.16
C ASN A 281 25.47 8.22 0.04
N ILE A 282 24.81 7.65 1.05
CA ILE A 282 25.43 7.17 2.29
C ILE A 282 25.40 5.64 2.42
N THR A 283 25.02 4.93 1.37
CA THR A 283 24.94 3.46 1.40
C THR A 283 26.30 2.88 1.76
N ASP A 284 26.36 2.05 2.78
CA ASP A 284 27.58 1.37 3.20
C ASP A 284 28.05 0.37 2.13
N SER A 285 29.36 0.21 2.00
CA SER A 285 29.96 -0.72 1.04
C SER A 285 29.66 -2.20 1.34
N LEU A 286 29.31 -2.51 2.58
CA LEU A 286 28.92 -3.85 3.03
C LEU A 286 27.40 -4.09 2.90
N PHE A 287 26.64 -3.04 2.57
CA PHE A 287 25.20 -3.18 2.35
C PHE A 287 24.93 -4.12 1.15
N THR A 288 23.92 -4.96 1.28
CA THR A 288 23.54 -5.90 0.22
C THR A 288 23.35 -5.19 -1.13
N PRO A 289 23.85 -5.73 -2.24
CA PRO A 289 23.72 -5.11 -3.57
C PRO A 289 22.30 -5.26 -4.17
N VAL A 290 21.52 -6.23 -3.68
CA VAL A 290 20.15 -6.53 -4.13
C VAL A 290 19.22 -6.33 -2.96
N TYR A 291 18.22 -5.50 -3.16
CA TYR A 291 17.17 -5.22 -2.17
C TYR A 291 15.95 -4.61 -2.87
N GLY A 292 14.79 -4.91 -2.34
CA GLY A 292 13.53 -4.28 -2.71
C GLY A 292 13.27 -3.02 -1.88
N ARG A 293 12.23 -3.04 -1.07
CA ARG A 293 11.87 -1.92 -0.20
C ARG A 293 12.83 -1.77 0.98
N ILE A 294 13.19 -0.51 1.28
CA ILE A 294 13.87 -0.15 2.52
C ILE A 294 12.95 0.80 3.31
N ALA A 295 12.53 0.37 4.50
CA ALA A 295 11.85 1.22 5.45
C ALA A 295 12.86 2.00 6.30
N ILE A 296 12.58 3.27 6.56
CA ILE A 296 13.43 4.17 7.35
C ILE A 296 12.77 4.39 8.71
N GLY A 297 13.55 4.30 9.78
CA GLY A 297 13.13 4.67 11.13
C GLY A 297 14.17 5.58 11.77
N VAL A 298 13.76 6.78 12.15
CA VAL A 298 14.58 7.72 12.94
C VAL A 298 14.30 7.49 14.42
N ASN A 299 15.33 7.41 15.25
CA ASN A 299 15.16 7.34 16.70
C ASN A 299 14.71 8.71 17.24
N PRO A 300 13.47 8.85 17.75
CA PRO A 300 12.98 10.15 18.19
C PRO A 300 13.71 10.69 19.46
N GLY A 301 14.43 9.82 20.18
CA GLY A 301 15.24 10.22 21.33
C GLY A 301 16.67 10.63 20.97
N ASP A 302 17.14 10.25 19.77
CA ASP A 302 18.46 10.59 19.22
C ASP A 302 18.38 10.49 17.69
N GLU A 303 18.01 11.57 17.03
CA GLU A 303 17.79 11.60 15.58
C GLU A 303 19.06 11.38 14.73
N ASP A 304 20.24 11.35 15.37
CA ASP A 304 21.47 10.91 14.72
C ASP A 304 21.52 9.37 14.54
N GLU A 305 20.66 8.64 15.21
CA GLU A 305 20.49 7.19 15.03
C GLU A 305 19.34 6.88 14.07
N VAL A 306 19.69 6.37 12.90
CA VAL A 306 18.72 6.02 11.84
C VAL A 306 18.82 4.54 11.51
N TYR A 307 17.66 3.91 11.37
CA TYR A 307 17.53 2.49 11.09
C TYR A 307 16.97 2.28 9.68
N PHE A 308 17.52 1.29 8.99
CA PHE A 308 17.13 0.90 7.64
C PHE A 308 16.80 -0.59 7.60
N LEU A 309 15.55 -0.91 7.40
CA LEU A 309 15.06 -2.27 7.28
C LEU A 309 14.83 -2.57 5.80
N ALA A 310 15.69 -3.40 5.22
CA ALA A 310 15.64 -3.76 3.80
C ALA A 310 15.02 -5.15 3.61
N ALA A 311 14.06 -5.26 2.73
CA ALA A 311 13.43 -6.51 2.33
C ALA A 311 14.01 -7.04 1.02
N GLU A 312 13.79 -8.33 0.74
CA GLU A 312 14.21 -9.00 -0.52
C GLU A 312 15.72 -8.92 -0.77
N THR A 313 16.49 -9.17 0.28
CA THR A 313 17.95 -8.92 0.29
C THR A 313 18.79 -10.10 -0.23
N ASP A 314 18.21 -10.97 -1.07
CA ASP A 314 18.89 -12.05 -1.82
C ASP A 314 19.89 -12.89 -0.99
N GLY A 315 19.39 -13.47 0.11
CA GLY A 315 20.20 -14.32 1.00
C GLY A 315 21.04 -13.56 2.01
N TYR A 316 20.94 -12.23 2.09
CA TYR A 316 21.64 -11.40 3.06
C TYR A 316 20.79 -11.04 4.28
N GLY A 317 21.34 -11.14 5.47
CA GLY A 317 20.62 -10.84 6.72
C GLY A 317 19.96 -12.07 7.31
N GLN A 318 18.70 -11.97 7.71
CA GLN A 318 17.94 -13.06 8.29
C GLN A 318 16.90 -13.60 7.31
N HIS A 319 16.74 -14.92 7.31
CA HIS A 319 15.64 -15.57 6.61
C HIS A 319 14.35 -15.33 7.39
N THR A 320 13.43 -14.56 6.79
CA THR A 320 12.23 -14.09 7.48
C THR A 320 10.94 -14.75 7.00
N ASP A 321 10.90 -15.25 5.77
CA ASP A 321 9.71 -15.91 5.23
C ASP A 321 10.03 -16.91 4.11
N VAL A 322 9.11 -17.84 3.86
CA VAL A 322 9.04 -18.71 2.68
C VAL A 322 7.71 -18.47 2.00
N PHE A 323 7.71 -17.71 0.91
CA PHE A 323 6.49 -17.37 0.19
C PHE A 323 6.57 -17.84 -1.27
N PHE A 324 5.57 -18.58 -1.75
CA PHE A 324 5.46 -19.08 -3.13
C PHE A 324 6.75 -19.71 -3.72
N ASN A 325 7.41 -20.60 -2.98
CA ASN A 325 8.66 -21.25 -3.35
C ASN A 325 9.91 -20.35 -3.39
N GLY A 326 9.83 -19.13 -2.87
CA GLY A 326 10.96 -18.23 -2.67
C GLY A 326 11.30 -18.08 -1.18
N GLU A 327 12.57 -17.85 -0.91
CA GLU A 327 13.06 -17.47 0.41
C GLU A 327 13.09 -15.95 0.49
N THR A 328 12.46 -15.37 1.52
CA THR A 328 12.53 -13.93 1.77
C THR A 328 13.57 -13.65 2.83
N TRP A 329 14.52 -12.81 2.48
CA TRP A 329 15.59 -12.36 3.35
C TRP A 329 15.41 -10.89 3.69
N THR A 330 15.76 -10.52 4.91
CA THR A 330 15.61 -9.15 5.43
C THR A 330 16.87 -8.76 6.17
N SER A 331 17.38 -7.56 5.93
CA SER A 331 18.52 -7.01 6.65
C SER A 331 18.14 -5.73 7.41
N LEU A 332 18.74 -5.54 8.57
CA LEU A 332 18.53 -4.37 9.43
C LEU A 332 19.86 -3.70 9.73
N TRP A 333 19.92 -2.42 9.42
CA TRP A 333 21.12 -1.60 9.56
C TRP A 333 20.85 -0.39 10.44
N LYS A 334 21.84 -0.03 11.24
CA LYS A 334 21.86 1.20 12.01
C LYS A 334 22.95 2.12 11.47
N TYR A 335 22.58 3.36 11.17
CA TYR A 335 23.47 4.44 10.79
C TYR A 335 23.53 5.47 11.91
N ASN A 336 24.74 5.99 12.20
CA ASN A 336 24.92 7.11 13.10
C ASN A 336 25.40 8.33 12.30
N ALA A 337 24.61 9.38 12.28
CA ALA A 337 24.85 10.55 11.43
C ALA A 337 26.05 11.41 11.90
N ASN A 338 26.39 11.39 13.19
CA ASN A 338 27.53 12.13 13.75
C ASN A 338 28.87 11.50 13.39
N THR A 339 28.93 10.17 13.43
CA THR A 339 30.15 9.40 13.19
C THR A 339 30.24 8.85 11.78
N THR A 340 29.14 8.91 11.02
CA THR A 340 28.97 8.26 9.72
C THR A 340 29.17 6.74 9.74
N ALA A 341 29.06 6.15 10.92
CA ALA A 341 29.29 4.71 11.11
C ALA A 341 28.04 3.91 10.82
N TRP A 342 28.23 2.76 10.19
CA TRP A 342 27.22 1.76 9.91
C TRP A 342 27.42 0.53 10.78
N ASN A 343 26.32 -0.07 11.24
CA ASN A 343 26.31 -1.33 11.96
C ASN A 343 25.23 -2.23 11.36
N ASP A 344 25.63 -3.41 10.92
CA ASP A 344 24.70 -4.49 10.59
C ASP A 344 24.18 -5.10 11.90
N ILE A 345 22.88 -5.00 12.11
CA ILE A 345 22.18 -5.57 13.26
C ILE A 345 21.09 -6.57 12.82
N SER A 346 21.23 -7.14 11.64
CA SER A 346 20.29 -8.08 11.04
C SER A 346 20.01 -9.30 11.94
N LEU A 347 21.00 -9.72 12.75
CA LEU A 347 20.84 -10.83 13.71
C LEU A 347 19.79 -10.56 14.79
N ASN A 348 19.38 -9.30 14.99
CA ASN A 348 18.31 -8.95 15.93
C ASN A 348 16.90 -9.16 15.33
N ILE A 349 16.79 -9.40 14.03
CA ILE A 349 15.52 -9.72 13.38
C ILE A 349 15.16 -11.16 13.73
N PRO A 350 13.91 -11.45 14.15
CA PRO A 350 13.47 -12.82 14.36
C PRO A 350 13.63 -13.66 13.10
N ALA A 351 14.44 -14.70 13.16
CA ALA A 351 14.61 -15.64 12.06
C ALA A 351 13.40 -16.56 11.94
N ASN A 352 13.02 -16.94 10.72
CA ASN A 352 12.02 -17.97 10.51
C ASN A 352 12.58 -19.34 10.92
N GLN A 353 12.04 -19.93 12.00
CA GLN A 353 12.42 -21.25 12.48
C GLN A 353 11.44 -22.35 12.07
N ASN A 354 11.02 -22.39 10.82
CA ASN A 354 10.12 -23.42 10.24
C ASN A 354 8.64 -23.30 10.61
N SER A 355 8.14 -22.16 11.00
CA SER A 355 6.69 -21.97 11.15
C SER A 355 6.16 -20.97 10.12
N SER A 356 5.12 -21.35 9.39
CA SER A 356 4.47 -20.52 8.38
C SER A 356 3.62 -19.38 8.96
N PHE A 357 3.65 -19.14 10.27
CA PHE A 357 2.72 -18.23 10.94
C PHE A 357 3.37 -17.13 11.80
N ASP A 358 4.68 -17.21 12.07
CA ASP A 358 5.37 -16.25 12.92
C ASP A 358 6.40 -15.41 12.16
N ASN A 359 6.07 -15.04 10.93
CA ASN A 359 7.01 -14.37 10.07
C ASN A 359 6.96 -12.86 10.25
N PHE A 360 8.11 -12.27 10.53
CA PHE A 360 8.32 -10.84 10.43
C PHE A 360 8.40 -10.47 8.95
N ASN A 361 7.50 -9.61 8.48
CA ASN A 361 7.49 -9.10 7.11
C ASN A 361 7.69 -7.59 7.13
N ALA A 362 8.71 -7.12 6.42
CA ALA A 362 9.05 -5.70 6.30
C ALA A 362 8.20 -4.93 5.26
N GLN A 363 7.11 -5.55 4.78
CA GLN A 363 6.21 -4.92 3.79
C GLN A 363 5.37 -3.79 4.36
#